data_234c22c0c753259fe3d21840a25ae310
#
_entry.id   234c22c0c753259fe3d21840a25ae310
#
_cell.length_a   1.000
_cell.length_b   1.000
_cell.length_c   1.000
_cell.angle_alpha   90.00
_cell.angle_beta   90.00
_cell.angle_gamma   90.00
#
_symmetry.space_group_name_H-M   'P 1'
#
loop_
_entity.id
_entity.type
_entity.pdbx_description
1 polymer ?
#
loop_
_entity_poly.entity_id
_entity_poly.type
_entity_poly.pdbx_seq_one_letter_code
_entity_poly.pdbx_strand_id
1 'polypeptide(L)'
;VKKEDVNFTNLSQKKTSSTRKELVLLIPFNASKTPTDIKKDAFLNISLDYYSGVLMAIDSAKTLGLNIDVKIFDSQESKMSSDVANIVRVNNLKNADAVIGPFYQQYVEQVAEMLNASKVPVISPLSKETGKTFDNLYQTIPPNHVTKDIVFDYMKGNNANIIAVISPKKV
;
A
#
# COMPACT_ATOMS: atom_id res chain seq x y z
N VAL A 1 26.72 -0.35 -19.09
CA VAL A 1 25.35 -0.20 -18.56
C VAL A 1 25.05 1.30 -18.62
N LYS A 2 24.15 1.72 -19.53
CA LYS A 2 23.69 3.11 -19.58
C LYS A 2 22.92 3.41 -18.29
N LYS A 3 23.38 4.40 -17.51
CA LYS A 3 22.57 5.01 -16.46
C LYS A 3 21.39 5.68 -17.17
N GLU A 4 20.20 5.14 -16.99
CA GLU A 4 18.97 5.88 -17.30
C GLU A 4 18.88 7.01 -16.27
N ASP A 5 18.92 8.24 -16.75
CA ASP A 5 18.68 9.43 -15.93
C ASP A 5 17.24 9.33 -15.39
N VAL A 6 17.11 9.00 -14.12
CA VAL A 6 15.81 9.02 -13.43
C VAL A 6 15.38 10.47 -13.32
N ASN A 7 14.51 10.90 -14.22
CA ASN A 7 13.99 12.24 -14.25
C ASN A 7 12.97 12.39 -13.09
N PHE A 8 13.45 12.88 -11.94
CA PHE A 8 12.59 13.22 -10.82
C PHE A 8 11.70 14.39 -11.21
N THR A 9 10.50 14.08 -11.67
CA THR A 9 9.48 15.10 -11.93
C THR A 9 9.11 15.73 -10.58
N ASN A 10 9.42 17.02 -10.42
CA ASN A 10 8.99 17.75 -9.24
C ASN A 10 7.46 17.84 -9.21
N LEU A 11 6.83 17.01 -8.41
CA LEU A 11 5.37 16.90 -8.32
C LEU A 11 4.71 18.21 -7.87
N SER A 12 5.44 19.09 -7.19
CA SER A 12 4.96 20.41 -6.77
C SER A 12 4.73 21.39 -7.93
N GLN A 13 5.31 21.10 -9.11
CA GLN A 13 5.14 21.92 -10.31
C GLN A 13 4.08 21.38 -11.27
N LYS A 14 3.47 20.24 -10.98
CA LYS A 14 2.41 19.68 -11.81
C LYS A 14 1.16 20.54 -11.65
N LYS A 15 0.65 21.13 -12.73
CA LYS A 15 -0.65 21.80 -12.72
C LYS A 15 -1.69 20.84 -12.16
N THR A 16 -2.31 21.20 -11.05
CA THR A 16 -3.40 20.41 -10.47
C THR A 16 -4.53 20.33 -11.48
N SER A 17 -4.97 19.12 -11.80
CA SER A 17 -6.16 18.90 -12.61
C SER A 17 -7.35 19.54 -11.91
N SER A 18 -8.17 20.32 -12.63
CA SER A 18 -9.43 20.83 -12.10
C SER A 18 -10.45 19.73 -11.83
N THR A 19 -10.22 18.53 -12.34
CA THR A 19 -11.08 17.37 -12.16
C THR A 19 -10.87 16.76 -10.78
N ARG A 20 -11.95 16.65 -10.02
CA ARG A 20 -11.95 15.99 -8.70
C ARG A 20 -11.58 14.53 -8.86
N LYS A 21 -10.66 14.06 -8.01
CA LYS A 21 -10.17 12.67 -7.99
C LYS A 21 -10.73 11.92 -6.82
N GLU A 22 -11.27 10.73 -7.05
CA GLU A 22 -11.77 9.85 -6.00
C GLU A 22 -10.67 8.89 -5.55
N LEU A 23 -10.25 9.00 -4.29
CA LEU A 23 -9.31 8.11 -3.65
C LEU A 23 -10.03 7.28 -2.61
N VAL A 24 -9.91 5.97 -2.70
CA VAL A 24 -10.51 5.03 -1.74
C VAL A 24 -9.42 4.42 -0.86
N LEU A 25 -9.67 4.38 0.46
CA LEU A 25 -8.81 3.71 1.42
C LEU A 25 -9.55 2.53 2.06
N LEU A 26 -8.90 1.38 2.06
CA LEU A 26 -9.35 0.16 2.72
C LEU A 26 -8.46 -0.09 3.94
N ILE A 27 -8.96 0.25 5.13
CA ILE A 27 -8.18 0.19 6.38
C ILE A 27 -8.85 -0.79 7.34
N PRO A 28 -8.13 -1.78 7.89
CA PRO A 28 -8.71 -2.77 8.78
C PRO A 28 -8.85 -2.26 10.22
N PHE A 29 -9.88 -1.48 10.48
CA PHE A 29 -10.21 -1.06 11.85
C PHE A 29 -10.84 -2.20 12.65
N ASN A 30 -11.48 -3.15 11.95
CA ASN A 30 -12.20 -4.26 12.57
C ASN A 30 -13.26 -3.79 13.61
N ALA A 31 -13.93 -2.68 13.32
CA ALA A 31 -14.86 -2.02 14.25
C ALA A 31 -16.06 -2.89 14.66
N SER A 32 -16.38 -3.93 13.89
CA SER A 32 -17.42 -4.91 14.25
C SER A 32 -17.00 -5.86 15.36
N LYS A 33 -15.70 -5.95 15.66
CA LYS A 33 -15.17 -6.77 16.76
C LYS A 33 -15.07 -5.90 17.99
N THR A 34 -15.61 -6.36 19.13
CA THR A 34 -15.39 -5.73 20.42
C THR A 34 -14.02 -6.19 20.92
N PRO A 35 -12.98 -5.37 20.85
CA PRO A 35 -11.69 -5.76 21.36
C PRO A 35 -11.76 -5.79 22.88
N THR A 36 -11.49 -6.92 23.48
CA THR A 36 -11.38 -7.08 24.95
C THR A 36 -10.23 -6.26 25.53
N ASP A 37 -9.27 -5.88 24.68
CA ASP A 37 -8.15 -5.03 25.07
C ASP A 37 -7.52 -4.38 23.82
N ILE A 38 -8.01 -3.18 23.48
CA ILE A 38 -7.53 -2.42 22.30
C ILE A 38 -6.01 -2.17 22.38
N LYS A 39 -5.46 -1.99 23.58
CA LYS A 39 -4.03 -1.71 23.75
C LYS A 39 -3.12 -2.89 23.38
N LYS A 40 -3.67 -4.10 23.35
CA LYS A 40 -2.92 -5.31 23.02
C LYS A 40 -3.09 -5.78 21.57
N ASP A 41 -4.03 -5.18 20.83
CA ASP A 41 -4.22 -5.51 19.41
C ASP A 41 -3.20 -4.74 18.55
N ALA A 42 -2.06 -5.39 18.30
CA ALA A 42 -0.99 -4.80 17.50
C ALA A 42 -1.43 -4.46 16.06
N PHE A 43 -2.36 -5.22 15.49
CA PHE A 43 -2.84 -4.96 14.12
C PHE A 43 -3.75 -3.74 14.07
N LEU A 44 -4.63 -3.60 15.07
CA LEU A 44 -5.46 -2.40 15.22
C LEU A 44 -4.57 -1.15 15.45
N ASN A 45 -3.53 -1.25 16.29
CA ASN A 45 -2.63 -0.13 16.52
C ASN A 45 -1.93 0.32 15.23
N ILE A 46 -1.44 -0.63 14.41
CA ILE A 46 -0.88 -0.32 13.08
C ILE A 46 -1.91 0.38 12.20
N SER A 47 -3.17 -0.07 12.21
CA SER A 47 -4.25 0.55 11.43
C SER A 47 -4.54 1.98 11.87
N LEU A 48 -4.54 2.23 13.17
CA LEU A 48 -4.76 3.58 13.74
C LEU A 48 -3.59 4.51 13.46
N ASP A 49 -2.35 4.03 13.58
CA ASP A 49 -1.15 4.81 13.25
C ASP A 49 -1.14 5.17 11.77
N TYR A 50 -1.45 4.20 10.91
CA TYR A 50 -1.57 4.44 9.47
C TYR A 50 -2.66 5.47 9.17
N TYR A 51 -3.83 5.34 9.79
CA TYR A 51 -4.93 6.29 9.62
C TYR A 51 -4.56 7.70 10.07
N SER A 52 -3.81 7.84 11.16
CA SER A 52 -3.30 9.13 11.61
C SER A 52 -2.41 9.80 10.56
N GLY A 53 -1.53 9.01 9.93
CA GLY A 53 -0.72 9.49 8.80
C GLY A 53 -1.56 9.89 7.59
N VAL A 54 -2.63 9.14 7.29
CA VAL A 54 -3.59 9.47 6.22
C VAL A 54 -4.25 10.82 6.47
N LEU A 55 -4.70 11.10 7.69
CA LEU A 55 -5.30 12.39 8.03
C LEU A 55 -4.32 13.56 7.80
N MET A 56 -3.07 13.40 8.21
CA MET A 56 -2.02 14.40 7.94
C MET A 56 -1.78 14.60 6.44
N ALA A 57 -1.80 13.52 5.66
CA ALA A 57 -1.65 13.58 4.19
C ALA A 57 -2.83 14.31 3.53
N ILE A 58 -4.06 14.05 3.99
CA ILE A 58 -5.28 14.73 3.50
C ILE A 58 -5.21 16.25 3.78
N ASP A 59 -4.76 16.64 4.96
CA ASP A 59 -4.63 18.07 5.31
C ASP A 59 -3.52 18.74 4.48
N SER A 60 -2.43 18.04 4.23
CA SER A 60 -1.38 18.51 3.32
C SER A 60 -1.90 18.64 1.89
N ALA A 61 -2.66 17.68 1.41
CA ALA A 61 -3.26 17.72 0.07
C ALA A 61 -4.22 18.91 -0.09
N LYS A 62 -5.03 19.21 0.92
CA LYS A 62 -5.90 20.40 0.95
C LYS A 62 -5.09 21.69 0.88
N THR A 63 -4.01 21.77 1.65
CA THR A 63 -3.12 22.95 1.67
C THR A 63 -2.45 23.16 0.30
N LEU A 64 -2.12 22.08 -0.41
CA LEU A 64 -1.57 22.11 -1.77
C LEU A 64 -2.62 22.38 -2.86
N GLY A 65 -3.91 22.53 -2.49
CA GLY A 65 -5.00 22.77 -3.43
C GLY A 65 -5.35 21.56 -4.30
N LEU A 66 -5.02 20.34 -3.87
CA LEU A 66 -5.39 19.12 -4.58
C LEU A 66 -6.89 18.84 -4.42
N ASN A 67 -7.59 18.69 -5.55
CA ASN A 67 -9.01 18.41 -5.57
C ASN A 67 -9.26 16.89 -5.45
N ILE A 68 -9.25 16.39 -4.22
CA ILE A 68 -9.37 14.97 -3.92
C ILE A 68 -10.60 14.71 -3.06
N ASP A 69 -11.37 13.69 -3.42
CA ASP A 69 -12.43 13.12 -2.61
C ASP A 69 -11.92 11.81 -2.00
N VAL A 70 -11.89 11.74 -0.68
CA VAL A 70 -11.34 10.58 0.03
C VAL A 70 -12.46 9.81 0.70
N LYS A 71 -12.63 8.54 0.31
CA LYS A 71 -13.56 7.61 0.94
C LYS A 71 -12.78 6.57 1.74
N ILE A 72 -13.18 6.32 2.98
CA ILE A 72 -12.50 5.39 3.87
C ILE A 72 -13.49 4.30 4.28
N PHE A 73 -13.10 3.03 4.08
CA PHE A 73 -13.89 1.87 4.44
C PHE A 73 -13.11 0.96 5.39
N ASP A 74 -13.82 0.37 6.36
CA ASP A 74 -13.27 -0.67 7.22
C ASP A 74 -13.25 -2.01 6.47
N SER A 75 -12.06 -2.46 6.09
CA SER A 75 -11.86 -3.71 5.34
C SER A 75 -12.05 -4.97 6.17
N GLN A 76 -12.15 -4.85 7.49
CA GLN A 76 -12.38 -5.94 8.43
C GLN A 76 -11.50 -7.17 8.19
N GLU A 77 -10.20 -6.95 8.16
CA GLU A 77 -9.25 -8.00 7.79
C GLU A 77 -8.85 -8.88 8.98
N SER A 78 -8.78 -10.17 8.68
CA SER A 78 -8.10 -11.18 9.49
C SER A 78 -7.25 -12.06 8.56
N LYS A 79 -6.50 -13.02 9.12
CA LYS A 79 -5.76 -13.98 8.28
C LYS A 79 -6.67 -14.84 7.41
N MET A 80 -7.94 -15.00 7.77
CA MET A 80 -8.87 -15.94 7.13
C MET A 80 -10.06 -15.27 6.43
N SER A 81 -10.34 -14.01 6.73
CA SER A 81 -11.54 -13.33 6.21
C SER A 81 -11.33 -11.83 6.09
N SER A 82 -12.05 -11.21 5.14
CA SER A 82 -12.16 -9.76 5.02
C SER A 82 -13.48 -9.39 4.32
N ASP A 83 -13.87 -8.11 4.41
CA ASP A 83 -15.05 -7.58 3.74
C ASP A 83 -14.74 -6.88 2.39
N VAL A 84 -13.49 -6.94 1.93
CA VAL A 84 -13.02 -6.19 0.75
C VAL A 84 -13.83 -6.47 -0.51
N ALA A 85 -14.20 -7.72 -0.76
CA ALA A 85 -14.97 -8.09 -1.96
C ALA A 85 -16.36 -7.48 -1.97
N ASN A 86 -17.00 -7.41 -0.82
CA ASN A 86 -18.29 -6.77 -0.65
C ASN A 86 -18.16 -5.25 -0.83
N ILE A 87 -17.18 -4.63 -0.19
CA ILE A 87 -16.91 -3.19 -0.32
C ILE A 87 -16.69 -2.80 -1.78
N VAL A 88 -15.85 -3.54 -2.53
CA VAL A 88 -15.57 -3.28 -3.95
C VAL A 88 -16.85 -3.29 -4.78
N ARG A 89 -17.74 -4.27 -4.53
CA ARG A 89 -18.97 -4.43 -5.32
C ARG A 89 -20.03 -3.41 -4.97
N VAL A 90 -20.33 -3.25 -3.67
CA VAL A 90 -21.42 -2.39 -3.19
C VAL A 90 -21.12 -0.91 -3.46
N ASN A 91 -19.89 -0.50 -3.30
CA ASN A 91 -19.48 0.88 -3.50
C ASN A 91 -18.97 1.18 -4.91
N ASN A 92 -19.06 0.22 -5.82
CA ASN A 92 -18.71 0.40 -7.24
C ASN A 92 -17.29 0.98 -7.45
N LEU A 93 -16.29 0.43 -6.75
CA LEU A 93 -14.92 0.96 -6.74
C LEU A 93 -14.23 0.91 -8.11
N LYS A 94 -14.82 0.27 -9.12
CA LYS A 94 -14.33 0.29 -10.51
C LYS A 94 -14.30 1.71 -11.12
N ASN A 95 -14.95 2.68 -10.50
CA ASN A 95 -14.97 4.07 -10.93
C ASN A 95 -14.02 4.97 -10.13
N ALA A 96 -13.35 4.44 -9.11
CA ALA A 96 -12.37 5.19 -8.33
C ALA A 96 -11.12 5.49 -9.16
N ASP A 97 -10.44 6.58 -8.88
CA ASP A 97 -9.17 6.93 -9.51
C ASP A 97 -8.00 6.13 -8.93
N ALA A 98 -8.08 5.73 -7.65
CA ALA A 98 -7.14 4.81 -7.02
C ALA A 98 -7.72 4.20 -5.74
N VAL A 99 -7.22 3.02 -5.38
CA VAL A 99 -7.52 2.33 -4.12
C VAL A 99 -6.22 2.08 -3.36
N ILE A 100 -6.15 2.48 -2.10
CA ILE A 100 -5.03 2.21 -1.19
C ILE A 100 -5.47 1.21 -0.12
N GLY A 101 -4.72 0.15 0.05
CA GLY A 101 -5.11 -0.99 0.87
C GLY A 101 -5.77 -2.09 0.03
N PRO A 102 -6.21 -3.14 0.65
CA PRO A 102 -6.13 -3.48 2.08
C PRO A 102 -4.69 -3.76 2.57
N PHE A 103 -4.51 -4.28 3.82
CA PHE A 103 -3.18 -4.44 4.40
C PHE A 103 -2.58 -5.83 4.15
N TYR A 104 -3.38 -6.91 4.24
CA TYR A 104 -2.90 -8.24 3.94
C TYR A 104 -2.75 -8.47 2.44
N GLN A 105 -1.61 -9.04 2.04
CA GLN A 105 -1.26 -9.28 0.63
C GLN A 105 -2.36 -10.02 -0.13
N GLN A 106 -2.91 -11.07 0.42
CA GLN A 106 -3.97 -11.86 -0.21
C GLN A 106 -5.22 -11.05 -0.58
N TYR A 107 -5.56 -10.05 0.23
CA TYR A 107 -6.72 -9.18 -0.03
C TYR A 107 -6.39 -8.04 -0.97
N VAL A 108 -5.15 -7.56 -0.94
CA VAL A 108 -4.64 -6.61 -1.96
C VAL A 108 -4.74 -7.25 -3.35
N GLU A 109 -4.28 -8.50 -3.48
CA GLU A 109 -4.37 -9.25 -4.73
C GLU A 109 -5.83 -9.46 -5.17
N GLN A 110 -6.72 -9.79 -4.24
CA GLN A 110 -8.15 -9.93 -4.51
C GLN A 110 -8.77 -8.64 -5.05
N VAL A 111 -8.47 -7.50 -4.44
CA VAL A 111 -8.95 -6.19 -4.90
C VAL A 111 -8.35 -5.85 -6.27
N ALA A 112 -7.04 -6.09 -6.46
CA ALA A 112 -6.38 -5.85 -7.74
C ALA A 112 -6.98 -6.69 -8.86
N GLU A 113 -7.27 -7.98 -8.62
CA GLU A 113 -7.94 -8.87 -9.56
C GLU A 113 -9.33 -8.36 -9.94
N MET A 114 -10.13 -7.97 -8.94
CA MET A 114 -11.51 -7.47 -9.15
C MET A 114 -11.54 -6.15 -9.95
N LEU A 115 -10.51 -5.31 -9.79
CA LEU A 115 -10.43 -3.99 -10.44
C LEU A 115 -9.54 -3.99 -11.68
N ASN A 116 -8.93 -5.11 -12.06
CA ASN A 116 -7.99 -5.19 -13.17
C ASN A 116 -8.61 -4.78 -14.51
N ALA A 117 -9.83 -5.24 -14.79
CA ALA A 117 -10.54 -4.89 -16.03
C ALA A 117 -10.82 -3.38 -16.15
N SER A 118 -11.02 -2.69 -15.04
CA SER A 118 -11.23 -1.23 -14.96
C SER A 118 -9.91 -0.46 -14.88
N LYS A 119 -8.77 -1.15 -14.77
CA LYS A 119 -7.43 -0.57 -14.62
C LYS A 119 -7.30 0.42 -13.48
N VAL A 120 -8.11 0.26 -12.44
CA VAL A 120 -8.01 1.11 -11.24
C VAL A 120 -6.74 0.71 -10.49
N PRO A 121 -5.82 1.65 -10.23
CA PRO A 121 -4.61 1.37 -9.48
C PRO A 121 -4.95 0.92 -8.06
N VAL A 122 -4.38 -0.20 -7.64
CA VAL A 122 -4.45 -0.72 -6.27
C VAL A 122 -3.08 -0.65 -5.64
N ILE A 123 -2.97 0.03 -4.51
CA ILE A 123 -1.71 0.33 -3.86
C ILE A 123 -1.63 -0.43 -2.54
N SER A 124 -0.71 -1.37 -2.44
CA SER A 124 -0.42 -2.10 -1.19
C SER A 124 0.43 -1.22 -0.27
N PRO A 125 -0.09 -0.79 0.90
CA PRO A 125 0.62 0.18 1.73
C PRO A 125 1.70 -0.44 2.61
N LEU A 126 1.57 -1.69 3.04
CA LEU A 126 2.41 -2.27 4.10
C LEU A 126 3.03 -3.63 3.74
N SER A 127 2.53 -4.33 2.73
CA SER A 127 3.03 -5.66 2.41
C SER A 127 4.42 -5.62 1.77
N LYS A 128 5.28 -6.54 2.22
CA LYS A 128 6.59 -6.87 1.62
C LYS A 128 6.57 -8.23 0.92
N GLU A 129 5.41 -8.88 0.90
CA GLU A 129 5.27 -10.22 0.36
C GLU A 129 5.27 -10.17 -1.16
N THR A 130 5.91 -11.17 -1.77
CA THR A 130 5.84 -11.39 -3.20
C THR A 130 4.65 -12.30 -3.46
N GLY A 131 3.69 -11.81 -4.19
CA GLY A 131 2.49 -12.57 -4.54
C GLY A 131 2.20 -12.54 -6.04
N LYS A 132 0.94 -12.66 -6.40
CA LYS A 132 0.50 -12.52 -7.79
C LYS A 132 0.74 -11.09 -8.28
N THR A 133 1.14 -10.98 -9.53
CA THR A 133 1.35 -9.69 -10.19
C THR A 133 0.12 -9.34 -11.04
N PHE A 134 -0.32 -8.10 -10.94
CA PHE A 134 -1.36 -7.51 -11.78
C PHE A 134 -0.88 -6.16 -12.30
N ASP A 135 -1.28 -5.80 -13.51
CA ASP A 135 -0.85 -4.54 -14.15
C ASP A 135 -1.31 -3.29 -13.38
N ASN A 136 -2.35 -3.43 -12.57
CA ASN A 136 -2.91 -2.37 -11.73
C ASN A 136 -2.48 -2.45 -10.27
N LEU A 137 -1.56 -3.37 -9.88
CA LEU A 137 -1.09 -3.53 -8.51
C LEU A 137 0.27 -2.88 -8.30
N TYR A 138 0.36 -2.01 -7.31
CA TYR A 138 1.56 -1.29 -6.90
C TYR A 138 1.88 -1.56 -5.43
N GLN A 139 3.15 -1.79 -5.10
CA GLN A 139 3.62 -1.92 -3.74
C GLN A 139 4.45 -0.70 -3.33
N THR A 140 4.16 -0.13 -2.16
CA THR A 140 4.93 1.00 -1.63
C THR A 140 6.23 0.57 -0.96
N ILE A 141 6.28 -0.66 -0.48
CA ILE A 141 7.46 -1.23 0.18
C ILE A 141 8.05 -2.31 -0.73
N PRO A 142 9.31 -2.17 -1.14
CA PRO A 142 9.94 -3.15 -2.00
C PRO A 142 10.06 -4.51 -1.31
N PRO A 143 9.86 -5.63 -2.03
CA PRO A 143 10.07 -6.96 -1.49
C PRO A 143 11.49 -7.16 -0.96
N ASN A 144 11.64 -8.04 0.02
CA ASN A 144 12.93 -8.26 0.69
C ASN A 144 14.06 -8.70 -0.26
N HIS A 145 13.76 -9.44 -1.33
CA HIS A 145 14.79 -9.84 -2.31
C HIS A 145 15.34 -8.62 -3.05
N VAL A 146 14.49 -7.69 -3.50
CA VAL A 146 14.93 -6.46 -4.19
C VAL A 146 15.85 -5.63 -3.29
N THR A 147 15.48 -5.46 -2.02
CA THR A 147 16.32 -4.73 -1.06
C THR A 147 17.68 -5.42 -0.85
N LYS A 148 17.68 -6.75 -0.76
CA LYS A 148 18.94 -7.52 -0.61
C LYS A 148 19.83 -7.37 -1.85
N ASP A 149 19.25 -7.50 -3.04
CA ASP A 149 19.99 -7.39 -4.30
C ASP A 149 20.65 -6.02 -4.45
N ILE A 150 19.91 -4.93 -4.13
CA ILE A 150 20.46 -3.57 -4.16
C ILE A 150 21.63 -3.42 -3.18
N VAL A 151 21.51 -3.96 -1.95
CA VAL A 151 22.59 -3.90 -0.96
C VAL A 151 23.81 -4.68 -1.43
N PHE A 152 23.63 -5.90 -1.97
CA PHE A 152 24.75 -6.69 -2.48
C PHE A 152 25.41 -6.05 -3.69
N ASP A 153 24.64 -5.48 -4.61
CA ASP A 153 25.20 -4.76 -5.77
C ASP A 153 25.98 -3.53 -5.35
N TYR A 154 25.50 -2.77 -4.37
CA TYR A 154 26.23 -1.65 -3.78
C TYR A 154 27.56 -2.10 -3.15
N MET A 155 27.55 -3.16 -2.35
CA MET A 155 28.74 -3.72 -1.72
C MET A 155 29.77 -4.20 -2.76
N LYS A 156 29.29 -4.90 -3.79
CA LYS A 156 30.13 -5.38 -4.90
C LYS A 156 30.77 -4.22 -5.67
N GLY A 157 30.00 -3.15 -5.94
CA GLY A 157 30.48 -1.98 -6.65
C GLY A 157 31.57 -1.19 -5.90
N ASN A 158 31.60 -1.33 -4.56
CA ASN A 158 32.58 -0.67 -3.68
C ASN A 158 33.74 -1.58 -3.28
N ASN A 159 33.95 -2.73 -3.94
CA ASN A 159 34.99 -3.71 -3.62
C ASN A 159 34.98 -4.17 -2.14
N ALA A 160 33.83 -4.17 -1.51
CA ALA A 160 33.68 -4.59 -0.13
C ALA A 160 33.79 -6.11 0.01
N ASN A 161 34.50 -6.57 1.03
CA ASN A 161 34.47 -7.99 1.41
C ASN A 161 33.10 -8.29 2.05
N ILE A 162 32.38 -9.24 1.47
CA ILE A 162 31.06 -9.64 1.97
C ILE A 162 31.22 -10.85 2.87
N ILE A 163 30.83 -10.74 4.13
CA ILE A 163 30.76 -11.85 5.08
C ILE A 163 29.31 -12.16 5.33
N ALA A 164 28.85 -13.32 4.84
CA ALA A 164 27.50 -13.80 5.11
C ALA A 164 27.49 -14.63 6.41
N VAL A 165 26.76 -14.16 7.43
CA VAL A 165 26.51 -14.93 8.63
C VAL A 165 25.16 -15.64 8.49
N ILE A 166 25.20 -16.97 8.38
CA ILE A 166 24.00 -17.80 8.27
C ILE A 166 23.72 -18.41 9.65
N SER A 167 22.62 -18.00 10.27
CA SER A 167 22.14 -18.64 11.49
C SER A 167 21.15 -19.75 11.11
N PRO A 168 21.34 -20.99 11.61
CA PRO A 168 20.36 -22.04 11.37
C PRO A 168 19.03 -21.62 11.97
N LYS A 169 17.93 -21.79 11.22
CA LYS A 169 16.59 -21.63 11.79
C LYS A 169 16.45 -22.54 12.99
N LYS A 170 16.12 -21.97 14.15
CA LYS A 170 15.61 -22.81 15.25
C LYS A 170 14.33 -23.46 14.74
N VAL A 171 14.37 -24.78 14.64
CA VAL A 171 13.21 -25.62 14.30
C VAL A 171 12.25 -25.61 15.48
#